data_8056dd06dacb3672d8b58a0a688aaae3
#
_entry.id   8056dd06dacb3672d8b58a0a688aaae3
#
_cell.length_a   1.000
_cell.length_b   1.000
_cell.length_c   1.000
_cell.angle_alpha   90.00
_cell.angle_beta   90.00
_cell.angle_gamma   90.00
#
_symmetry.space_group_name_H-M   'P 1'
#
loop_
_entity.id
_entity.type
_entity.pdbx_description
1 polymer ?
#
loop_
_entity_poly.entity_id
_entity_poly.type
_entity_poly.pdbx_seq_one_letter_code
_entity_poly.pdbx_strand_id
1 'polypeptide(L)'
;LHQLVIDKNFDTGKQLKEFPTEKIEGKRIGIVGIGNIGREVAKIAQAFSMEVVVHARPRHKKWIESEGFLYAPTIEDAAKGADFISFHTGLGAPNPDSGKFENEGMIGESVLNALNDGAVLINYDRGEVVDAEALDKVLSSGKVRYAAIDADIFKNPDSGEITGPMAPYLDLEKKHSGKLELLPHAAADTEHVSRVEGAKQAVDQIFSVIQFKTVINLKGDLPGGYTDGGAKTVPGVGKVTKQRLSESADDAQFLAKMRKTTEEITAIWGALDSTPNPERRAELIERYGSKLILASNTYASLIDGEGLKGPYVD
;
A
#
# COMPACT_ATOMS: atom_id res chain seq x y z
N LEU A 1 26.11 -2.21 -10.86
CA LEU A 1 27.19 -3.21 -10.86
C LEU A 1 26.86 -4.42 -11.76
N HIS A 2 25.65 -4.96 -11.70
CA HIS A 2 25.27 -6.10 -12.56
C HIS A 2 25.54 -5.83 -14.05
N GLN A 3 25.08 -4.69 -14.59
CA GLN A 3 25.29 -4.33 -16.00
C GLN A 3 26.78 -4.22 -16.36
N LEU A 4 27.61 -3.67 -15.47
CA LEU A 4 29.04 -3.58 -15.70
C LEU A 4 29.75 -4.94 -15.83
N VAL A 5 29.25 -5.95 -15.11
CA VAL A 5 29.73 -7.32 -15.23
C VAL A 5 29.32 -7.92 -16.59
N ILE A 6 28.05 -7.73 -16.98
CA ILE A 6 27.53 -8.21 -18.28
C ILE A 6 28.29 -7.56 -19.43
N ASP A 7 28.54 -6.26 -19.36
CA ASP A 7 29.27 -5.51 -20.38
C ASP A 7 30.80 -5.75 -20.37
N LYS A 8 31.26 -6.61 -19.47
CA LYS A 8 32.73 -6.91 -19.27
C LYS A 8 33.56 -5.65 -18.99
N ASN A 9 32.94 -4.63 -18.38
CA ASN A 9 33.55 -3.33 -18.08
C ASN A 9 33.77 -3.12 -16.59
N PHE A 10 33.97 -4.21 -15.85
CA PHE A 10 34.23 -4.14 -14.42
C PHE A 10 35.70 -3.93 -14.12
N ASP A 11 36.01 -2.82 -13.45
CA ASP A 11 37.33 -2.50 -12.90
C ASP A 11 37.17 -2.16 -11.41
N THR A 12 37.68 -3.03 -10.55
CA THR A 12 37.46 -2.92 -9.10
C THR A 12 37.92 -1.58 -8.51
N GLY A 13 39.04 -1.02 -8.98
CA GLY A 13 39.57 0.25 -8.46
C GLY A 13 38.73 1.47 -8.84
N LYS A 14 38.24 1.50 -10.08
CA LYS A 14 37.44 2.60 -10.61
C LYS A 14 36.04 2.57 -10.06
N GLN A 15 35.42 1.41 -10.01
CA GLN A 15 34.00 1.27 -9.69
C GLN A 15 33.69 1.39 -8.21
N LEU A 16 34.62 1.09 -7.32
CA LEU A 16 34.48 1.44 -5.90
C LEU A 16 34.31 2.95 -5.66
N LYS A 17 34.83 3.80 -6.54
CA LYS A 17 34.64 5.26 -6.46
C LYS A 17 33.37 5.73 -7.14
N GLU A 18 33.00 5.13 -8.27
CA GLU A 18 31.83 5.52 -9.07
C GLU A 18 30.51 4.99 -8.49
N PHE A 19 30.56 3.86 -7.76
CA PHE A 19 29.37 3.23 -7.19
C PHE A 19 29.55 2.98 -5.69
N PRO A 20 29.70 4.04 -4.88
CA PRO A 20 29.86 3.89 -3.45
C PRO A 20 28.60 3.25 -2.85
N THR A 21 28.80 2.22 -2.05
CA THR A 21 27.76 1.61 -1.24
C THR A 21 27.93 1.98 0.22
N GLU A 22 26.83 2.08 0.95
CA GLU A 22 26.83 2.38 2.36
C GLU A 22 26.18 1.26 3.14
N LYS A 23 26.69 1.00 4.35
CA LYS A 23 25.99 0.14 5.30
C LYS A 23 24.73 0.82 5.79
N ILE A 24 23.65 0.07 5.97
CA ILE A 24 22.43 0.55 6.61
C ILE A 24 22.47 0.37 8.13
N GLU A 25 23.36 -0.49 8.65
CA GLU A 25 23.62 -0.64 10.08
C GLU A 25 24.01 0.69 10.72
N GLY A 26 23.33 1.03 11.83
CA GLY A 26 23.54 2.29 12.55
C GLY A 26 22.95 3.54 11.89
N LYS A 27 22.34 3.42 10.70
CA LYS A 27 21.61 4.51 10.06
C LYS A 27 20.26 4.70 10.72
N ARG A 28 19.73 5.94 10.68
CA ARG A 28 18.42 6.29 11.20
C ARG A 28 17.35 6.20 10.13
N ILE A 29 16.24 5.54 10.45
CA ILE A 29 15.03 5.52 9.62
C ILE A 29 13.86 6.16 10.36
N GLY A 30 13.23 7.17 9.76
CA GLY A 30 11.95 7.70 10.16
C GLY A 30 10.81 6.88 9.53
N ILE A 31 9.87 6.42 10.33
CA ILE A 31 8.68 5.70 9.85
C ILE A 31 7.45 6.50 10.22
N VAL A 32 6.66 6.88 9.22
CA VAL A 32 5.43 7.65 9.39
C VAL A 32 4.23 6.74 9.15
N GLY A 33 3.49 6.47 10.23
CA GLY A 33 2.41 5.49 10.24
C GLY A 33 2.85 4.11 10.73
N ILE A 34 2.08 3.56 11.67
CA ILE A 34 2.39 2.27 12.33
C ILE A 34 1.21 1.29 12.21
N GLY A 35 0.64 1.25 11.01
CA GLY A 35 -0.30 0.22 10.60
C GLY A 35 0.37 -1.14 10.40
N ASN A 36 -0.30 -2.05 9.72
CA ASN A 36 0.24 -3.40 9.48
C ASN A 36 1.59 -3.36 8.76
N ILE A 37 1.69 -2.58 7.67
CA ILE A 37 2.92 -2.47 6.88
C ILE A 37 4.01 -1.75 7.67
N GLY A 38 3.71 -0.59 8.25
CA GLY A 38 4.71 0.19 8.98
C GLY A 38 5.32 -0.56 10.17
N ARG A 39 4.56 -1.44 10.83
CA ARG A 39 5.06 -2.32 11.89
C ARG A 39 6.09 -3.32 11.38
N GLU A 40 5.83 -3.94 10.26
CA GLU A 40 6.76 -4.92 9.68
C GLU A 40 8.02 -4.23 9.14
N VAL A 41 7.89 -3.05 8.51
CA VAL A 41 9.04 -2.24 8.09
C VAL A 41 9.90 -1.83 9.30
N ALA A 42 9.29 -1.41 10.40
CA ALA A 42 10.01 -1.06 11.62
C ALA A 42 10.82 -2.23 12.20
N LYS A 43 10.21 -3.43 12.27
CA LYS A 43 10.89 -4.65 12.74
C LYS A 43 12.04 -5.07 11.82
N ILE A 44 11.81 -5.00 10.50
CA ILE A 44 12.86 -5.32 9.51
C ILE A 44 14.01 -4.34 9.63
N ALA A 45 13.75 -3.04 9.72
CA ALA A 45 14.78 -2.02 9.92
C ALA A 45 15.58 -2.26 11.21
N GLN A 46 14.91 -2.60 12.31
CA GLN A 46 15.57 -2.96 13.56
C GLN A 46 16.45 -4.22 13.42
N ALA A 47 15.97 -5.23 12.68
CA ALA A 47 16.75 -6.46 12.42
C ALA A 47 18.02 -6.17 11.60
N PHE A 48 18.05 -5.09 10.81
CA PHE A 48 19.25 -4.57 10.14
C PHE A 48 20.07 -3.62 11.03
N SER A 49 19.78 -3.56 12.33
CA SER A 49 20.47 -2.69 13.30
C SER A 49 20.38 -1.20 12.97
N MET A 50 19.26 -0.77 12.38
CA MET A 50 18.97 0.65 12.18
C MET A 50 18.35 1.26 13.45
N GLU A 51 18.56 2.56 13.66
CA GLU A 51 17.82 3.32 14.66
C GLU A 51 16.43 3.68 14.09
N VAL A 52 15.38 3.12 14.70
CA VAL A 52 14.00 3.29 14.21
C VAL A 52 13.27 4.36 14.99
N VAL A 53 12.83 5.42 14.32
CA VAL A 53 12.06 6.53 14.87
C VAL A 53 10.67 6.52 14.23
N VAL A 54 9.61 6.45 15.02
CA VAL A 54 8.25 6.27 14.53
C VAL A 54 7.34 7.43 14.90
N HIS A 55 6.76 8.07 13.90
CA HIS A 55 5.62 8.96 14.07
C HIS A 55 4.31 8.21 13.87
N ALA A 56 3.44 8.28 14.86
CA ALA A 56 2.08 7.73 14.82
C ALA A 56 1.18 8.43 15.84
N ARG A 57 -0.12 8.17 15.74
CA ARG A 57 -1.09 8.69 16.71
C ARG A 57 -0.69 8.33 18.14
N PRO A 58 -0.89 9.24 19.13
CA PRO A 58 -0.41 9.07 20.54
C PRO A 58 -0.80 7.74 21.18
N ARG A 59 -1.93 7.16 20.82
CA ARG A 59 -2.39 5.86 21.32
C ARG A 59 -1.42 4.70 21.04
N HIS A 60 -0.55 4.84 20.05
CA HIS A 60 0.43 3.82 19.66
C HIS A 60 1.78 3.98 20.38
N LYS A 61 2.01 5.08 21.10
CA LYS A 61 3.28 5.40 21.76
C LYS A 61 3.78 4.25 22.63
N LYS A 62 2.92 3.73 23.52
CA LYS A 62 3.31 2.62 24.43
C LYS A 62 3.80 1.38 23.67
N TRP A 63 3.12 1.03 22.57
CA TRP A 63 3.55 -0.09 21.76
C TRP A 63 4.88 0.20 21.06
N ILE A 64 5.06 1.38 20.49
CA ILE A 64 6.30 1.80 19.80
C ILE A 64 7.48 1.67 20.78
N GLU A 65 7.36 2.22 21.97
CA GLU A 65 8.41 2.19 22.98
C GLU A 65 8.66 0.76 23.52
N SER A 66 7.63 -0.08 23.65
CA SER A 66 7.78 -1.48 24.09
C SER A 66 8.51 -2.37 23.09
N GLU A 67 8.48 -2.03 21.80
CA GLU A 67 9.24 -2.72 20.75
C GLU A 67 10.69 -2.20 20.64
N GLY A 68 11.06 -1.21 21.44
CA GLY A 68 12.39 -0.61 21.42
C GLY A 68 12.58 0.48 20.35
N PHE A 69 11.50 0.97 19.76
CA PHE A 69 11.54 2.08 18.80
C PHE A 69 11.43 3.43 19.51
N LEU A 70 11.93 4.49 18.89
CA LEU A 70 11.78 5.84 19.36
C LEU A 70 10.44 6.44 18.87
N TYR A 71 9.65 7.01 19.76
CA TYR A 71 8.42 7.70 19.40
C TYR A 71 8.68 9.16 19.03
N ALA A 72 8.21 9.58 17.86
CA ALA A 72 8.25 10.96 17.40
C ALA A 72 6.84 11.60 17.48
N PRO A 73 6.68 12.74 18.21
CA PRO A 73 5.40 13.44 18.30
C PRO A 73 4.90 14.02 16.97
N THR A 74 5.82 14.45 16.11
CA THR A 74 5.51 15.03 14.79
C THR A 74 6.23 14.27 13.68
N ILE A 75 5.81 14.52 12.43
CA ILE A 75 6.46 13.94 11.25
C ILE A 75 7.88 14.51 11.10
N GLU A 76 8.05 15.80 11.36
CA GLU A 76 9.34 16.47 11.35
C GLU A 76 10.30 15.86 12.39
N ASP A 77 9.80 15.49 13.57
CA ASP A 77 10.62 14.81 14.58
C ASP A 77 11.07 13.43 14.10
N ALA A 78 10.23 12.71 13.36
CA ALA A 78 10.61 11.43 12.77
C ALA A 78 11.62 11.60 11.63
N ALA A 79 11.51 12.69 10.85
CA ALA A 79 12.41 13.02 9.75
C ALA A 79 13.75 13.56 10.24
N LYS A 80 13.79 14.17 11.43
CA LYS A 80 14.97 14.88 11.94
C LYS A 80 16.19 13.98 12.05
N GLY A 81 17.19 14.27 11.20
CA GLY A 81 18.43 13.51 11.18
C GLY A 81 18.28 12.08 10.66
N ALA A 82 17.21 11.77 9.96
CA ALA A 82 17.00 10.47 9.36
C ALA A 82 17.76 10.34 8.03
N ASP A 83 18.41 9.21 7.82
CA ASP A 83 19.05 8.82 6.57
C ASP A 83 18.05 8.19 5.60
N PHE A 84 16.98 7.64 6.15
CA PHE A 84 15.84 7.05 5.41
C PHE A 84 14.53 7.54 6.02
N ILE A 85 13.53 7.77 5.18
CA ILE A 85 12.17 8.02 5.63
C ILE A 85 11.19 7.19 4.83
N SER A 86 10.22 6.54 5.51
CA SER A 86 9.24 5.66 4.90
C SER A 86 7.82 5.96 5.38
N PHE A 87 6.85 6.00 4.45
CA PHE A 87 5.48 6.43 4.71
C PHE A 87 4.49 5.28 4.58
N HIS A 88 3.57 5.15 5.56
CA HIS A 88 2.59 4.07 5.69
C HIS A 88 1.30 4.56 6.35
N THR A 89 0.73 5.67 5.88
CA THR A 89 -0.40 6.35 6.53
C THR A 89 -1.74 6.15 5.82
N GLY A 90 -1.74 5.81 4.54
CA GLY A 90 -2.90 5.90 3.66
C GLY A 90 -3.34 7.35 3.42
N LEU A 91 -4.33 7.55 2.57
CA LEU A 91 -4.99 8.85 2.41
C LEU A 91 -5.98 9.10 3.55
N GLY A 92 -6.08 10.35 3.98
CA GLY A 92 -7.12 10.83 4.88
C GLY A 92 -8.48 10.94 4.19
N ALA A 93 -9.47 11.49 4.91
CA ALA A 93 -10.76 11.78 4.30
C ALA A 93 -10.64 12.86 3.21
N PRO A 94 -11.39 12.76 2.10
CA PRO A 94 -11.45 13.84 1.13
C PRO A 94 -12.18 15.04 1.72
N ASN A 95 -11.65 16.22 1.48
CA ASN A 95 -12.33 17.47 1.82
C ASN A 95 -13.38 17.78 0.72
N PRO A 96 -14.68 17.86 1.05
CA PRO A 96 -15.74 18.06 0.07
C PRO A 96 -15.62 19.37 -0.72
N ASP A 97 -15.04 20.40 -0.12
CA ASP A 97 -14.96 21.74 -0.72
C ASP A 97 -13.77 21.88 -1.69
N SER A 98 -12.64 21.27 -1.36
CA SER A 98 -11.41 21.38 -2.17
C SER A 98 -11.15 20.16 -3.06
N GLY A 99 -11.80 19.04 -2.80
CA GLY A 99 -11.51 17.75 -3.44
C GLY A 99 -10.17 17.13 -3.03
N LYS A 100 -9.39 17.80 -2.17
CA LYS A 100 -8.10 17.32 -1.68
C LYS A 100 -8.26 16.41 -0.47
N PHE A 101 -7.33 15.50 -0.30
CA PHE A 101 -7.28 14.65 0.89
C PHE A 101 -6.66 15.39 2.08
N GLU A 102 -7.07 15.01 3.30
CA GLU A 102 -6.63 15.63 4.56
C GLU A 102 -5.09 15.66 4.70
N ASN A 103 -4.42 14.62 4.23
CA ASN A 103 -2.97 14.45 4.31
C ASN A 103 -2.25 14.60 2.95
N GLU A 104 -2.92 15.15 1.94
CA GLU A 104 -2.30 15.46 0.65
C GLU A 104 -1.19 16.50 0.82
N GLY A 105 0.00 16.21 0.28
CA GLY A 105 1.18 17.08 0.38
C GLY A 105 1.75 17.21 1.79
N MET A 106 1.36 16.37 2.75
CA MET A 106 1.86 16.48 4.12
C MET A 106 3.38 16.26 4.23
N ILE A 107 3.98 15.62 3.23
CA ILE A 107 5.42 15.45 3.11
C ILE A 107 5.96 16.57 2.23
N GLY A 108 6.00 17.73 2.81
CA GLY A 108 6.45 18.96 2.17
C GLY A 108 7.86 19.39 2.60
N GLU A 109 8.21 20.63 2.30
CA GLU A 109 9.56 21.18 2.53
C GLU A 109 10.06 21.05 3.97
N SER A 110 9.18 21.26 4.98
CA SER A 110 9.59 21.19 6.40
C SER A 110 10.08 19.80 6.77
N VAL A 111 9.37 18.76 6.34
CA VAL A 111 9.71 17.36 6.59
C VAL A 111 10.97 16.97 5.82
N LEU A 112 11.03 17.29 4.52
CA LEU A 112 12.13 16.90 3.65
C LEU A 112 13.44 17.59 4.03
N ASN A 113 13.40 18.84 4.46
CA ASN A 113 14.59 19.57 4.93
C ASN A 113 15.10 19.10 6.30
N ALA A 114 14.27 18.43 7.11
CA ALA A 114 14.69 17.87 8.39
C ALA A 114 15.55 16.59 8.26
N LEU A 115 15.53 15.92 7.11
CA LEU A 115 16.34 14.75 6.82
C LEU A 115 17.85 15.05 6.85
N ASN A 116 18.68 14.04 6.92
CA ASN A 116 20.11 14.16 6.64
C ASN A 116 20.36 14.47 5.15
N ASP A 117 21.50 15.11 4.85
CA ASP A 117 21.92 15.30 3.47
C ASP A 117 22.21 13.95 2.82
N GLY A 118 21.71 13.76 1.60
CA GLY A 118 21.80 12.49 0.89
C GLY A 118 20.84 11.42 1.38
N ALA A 119 19.76 11.80 2.08
CA ALA A 119 18.75 10.85 2.56
C ALA A 119 18.01 10.13 1.41
N VAL A 120 17.33 9.03 1.76
CA VAL A 120 16.47 8.26 0.87
C VAL A 120 15.02 8.38 1.33
N LEU A 121 14.13 8.72 0.40
CA LEU A 121 12.69 8.78 0.61
C LEU A 121 12.02 7.54 0.02
N ILE A 122 11.15 6.89 0.80
CA ILE A 122 10.41 5.70 0.38
C ILE A 122 8.92 5.94 0.63
N ASN A 123 8.15 6.05 -0.43
CA ASN A 123 6.70 6.17 -0.35
C ASN A 123 6.04 5.05 -1.16
N TYR A 124 5.77 3.93 -0.49
CA TYR A 124 4.96 2.83 -1.01
C TYR A 124 3.56 2.83 -0.38
N ASP A 125 2.99 4.04 -0.21
CA ASP A 125 1.64 4.23 0.34
C ASP A 125 0.74 4.90 -0.71
N ARG A 126 0.67 6.22 -0.72
CA ARG A 126 -0.11 7.00 -1.68
C ARG A 126 0.73 8.13 -2.24
N GLY A 127 0.72 8.30 -3.57
CA GLY A 127 1.50 9.35 -4.24
C GLY A 127 1.18 10.75 -3.74
N GLU A 128 -0.09 11.00 -3.47
CA GLU A 128 -0.60 12.32 -3.06
C GLU A 128 -0.04 12.82 -1.72
N VAL A 129 0.49 11.95 -0.86
CA VAL A 129 1.03 12.39 0.46
C VAL A 129 2.34 13.16 0.33
N VAL A 130 3.06 13.00 -0.78
CA VAL A 130 4.32 13.72 -1.05
C VAL A 130 4.04 14.94 -1.92
N ASP A 131 4.53 16.09 -1.49
CA ASP A 131 4.53 17.32 -2.30
C ASP A 131 5.59 17.19 -3.40
N ALA A 132 5.14 17.10 -4.66
CA ALA A 132 6.01 16.90 -5.81
C ALA A 132 6.97 18.07 -6.06
N GLU A 133 6.54 19.32 -5.76
CA GLU A 133 7.40 20.51 -5.91
C GLU A 133 8.51 20.53 -4.83
N ALA A 134 8.17 20.18 -3.60
CA ALA A 134 9.13 20.04 -2.53
C ALA A 134 10.12 18.90 -2.81
N LEU A 135 9.65 17.78 -3.35
CA LEU A 135 10.50 16.66 -3.77
C LEU A 135 11.48 17.09 -4.88
N ASP A 136 11.02 17.85 -5.88
CA ASP A 136 11.87 18.39 -6.94
C ASP A 136 13.06 19.21 -6.38
N LYS A 137 12.76 20.10 -5.42
CA LYS A 137 13.78 20.95 -4.78
C LYS A 137 14.84 20.12 -4.05
N VAL A 138 14.42 19.12 -3.27
CA VAL A 138 15.37 18.31 -2.47
C VAL A 138 16.16 17.31 -3.30
N LEU A 139 15.62 16.81 -4.42
CA LEU A 139 16.36 16.02 -5.40
C LEU A 139 17.39 16.88 -6.15
N SER A 140 17.01 18.11 -6.51
CA SER A 140 17.90 19.07 -7.18
C SER A 140 19.08 19.48 -6.31
N SER A 141 18.84 19.73 -5.02
CA SER A 141 19.89 20.11 -4.06
C SER A 141 20.75 18.93 -3.58
N GLY A 142 20.32 17.71 -3.80
CA GLY A 142 20.96 16.50 -3.25
C GLY A 142 20.64 16.24 -1.77
N LYS A 143 19.74 16.99 -1.16
CA LYS A 143 19.21 16.75 0.19
C LYS A 143 18.60 15.36 0.29
N VAL A 144 17.83 14.98 -0.73
CA VAL A 144 17.41 13.61 -1.01
C VAL A 144 18.19 13.11 -2.22
N ARG A 145 18.95 12.05 -2.06
CA ARG A 145 19.73 11.45 -3.15
C ARG A 145 18.94 10.48 -4.01
N TYR A 146 17.90 9.89 -3.44
CA TYR A 146 17.04 8.90 -4.09
C TYR A 146 15.66 8.91 -3.48
N ALA A 147 14.64 8.80 -4.32
CA ALA A 147 13.26 8.66 -3.90
C ALA A 147 12.59 7.52 -4.66
N ALA A 148 11.76 6.75 -3.98
CA ALA A 148 10.87 5.76 -4.57
C ALA A 148 9.43 6.15 -4.27
N ILE A 149 8.62 6.29 -5.31
CA ILE A 149 7.20 6.70 -5.23
C ILE A 149 6.34 5.62 -5.86
N ASP A 150 5.41 5.08 -5.07
CA ASP A 150 4.36 4.19 -5.53
C ASP A 150 3.04 4.97 -5.60
N ALA A 151 2.43 5.05 -6.78
CA ALA A 151 1.22 5.84 -6.99
C ALA A 151 0.36 5.26 -8.11
N ASP A 152 -0.96 5.44 -7.97
CA ASP A 152 -1.90 5.05 -9.02
C ASP A 152 -1.65 5.85 -10.31
N ILE A 153 -1.72 5.15 -11.43
CA ILE A 153 -1.55 5.71 -12.77
C ILE A 153 -2.74 5.33 -13.64
N PHE A 154 -3.35 6.32 -14.26
CA PHE A 154 -4.48 6.12 -15.16
C PHE A 154 -4.12 6.60 -16.56
N LYS A 155 -4.58 5.87 -17.57
CA LYS A 155 -4.41 6.22 -18.97
C LYS A 155 -5.77 6.38 -19.62
N ASN A 156 -6.03 7.56 -20.16
CA ASN A 156 -7.22 7.77 -20.98
C ASN A 156 -7.13 6.89 -22.24
N PRO A 157 -8.09 5.98 -22.50
CA PRO A 157 -8.03 5.05 -23.61
C PRO A 157 -8.08 5.73 -24.97
N ASP A 158 -8.74 6.90 -25.08
CA ASP A 158 -8.94 7.61 -26.35
C ASP A 158 -7.77 8.55 -26.67
N SER A 159 -7.34 9.36 -25.69
CA SER A 159 -6.26 10.35 -25.87
C SER A 159 -4.87 9.79 -25.59
N GLY A 160 -4.77 8.71 -24.83
CA GLY A 160 -3.49 8.18 -24.33
C GLY A 160 -2.89 9.05 -23.20
N GLU A 161 -3.60 10.08 -22.76
CA GLU A 161 -3.16 10.97 -21.67
C GLU A 161 -3.02 10.21 -20.37
N ILE A 162 -1.92 10.46 -19.66
CA ILE A 162 -1.69 9.90 -18.32
C ILE A 162 -2.22 10.87 -17.29
N THR A 163 -3.03 10.34 -16.37
CA THR A 163 -3.63 11.07 -15.27
C THR A 163 -3.45 10.33 -13.94
N GLY A 164 -3.99 10.87 -12.86
CA GLY A 164 -3.91 10.28 -11.53
C GLY A 164 -2.69 10.73 -10.72
N PRO A 165 -2.54 10.15 -9.52
CA PRO A 165 -1.50 10.54 -8.56
C PRO A 165 -0.06 10.43 -9.06
N MET A 166 0.21 9.54 -10.03
CA MET A 166 1.52 9.38 -10.65
C MET A 166 1.90 10.53 -11.60
N ALA A 167 0.92 11.22 -12.18
CA ALA A 167 1.17 12.18 -13.26
C ALA A 167 2.24 13.26 -12.90
N PRO A 168 2.25 13.89 -11.71
CA PRO A 168 3.26 14.88 -11.35
C PRO A 168 4.70 14.35 -11.33
N TYR A 169 4.86 13.06 -11.06
CA TYR A 169 6.17 12.43 -10.89
C TYR A 169 6.83 12.00 -12.20
N LEU A 170 6.06 11.86 -13.29
CA LEU A 170 6.58 11.44 -14.59
C LEU A 170 7.57 12.45 -15.19
N ASP A 171 7.30 13.75 -15.03
CA ASP A 171 8.22 14.77 -15.49
C ASP A 171 9.40 14.97 -14.52
N LEU A 172 9.18 14.74 -13.23
CA LEU A 172 10.24 14.72 -12.23
C LEU A 172 11.25 13.59 -12.50
N GLU A 173 10.79 12.40 -12.88
CA GLU A 173 11.69 11.27 -13.21
C GLU A 173 12.59 11.63 -14.40
N LYS A 174 12.05 12.23 -15.45
CA LYS A 174 12.84 12.68 -16.61
C LYS A 174 13.92 13.70 -16.21
N LYS A 175 13.59 14.62 -15.29
CA LYS A 175 14.51 15.63 -14.77
C LYS A 175 15.57 15.03 -13.86
N HIS A 176 15.19 14.03 -13.05
CA HIS A 176 16.03 13.40 -12.03
C HIS A 176 16.32 11.92 -12.33
N SER A 177 16.53 11.61 -13.61
CA SER A 177 16.75 10.23 -14.05
C SER A 177 17.82 9.51 -13.22
N GLY A 178 17.49 8.30 -12.78
CA GLY A 178 18.33 7.49 -11.91
C GLY A 178 18.30 7.88 -10.41
N LYS A 179 17.52 8.90 -10.04
CA LYS A 179 17.32 9.30 -8.63
C LYS A 179 15.86 9.14 -8.17
N LEU A 180 14.94 8.91 -9.09
CA LEU A 180 13.53 8.73 -8.79
C LEU A 180 13.03 7.43 -9.41
N GLU A 181 12.55 6.51 -8.57
CA GLU A 181 11.89 5.27 -8.98
C GLU A 181 10.39 5.43 -8.86
N LEU A 182 9.67 5.05 -9.92
CA LEU A 182 8.21 5.13 -9.98
C LEU A 182 7.61 3.74 -10.11
N LEU A 183 6.66 3.41 -9.26
CA LEU A 183 5.94 2.14 -9.25
C LEU A 183 4.43 2.38 -9.36
N PRO A 184 3.70 1.56 -10.14
CA PRO A 184 2.31 1.81 -10.51
C PRO A 184 1.29 1.35 -9.45
N HIS A 185 1.66 1.27 -8.19
CA HIS A 185 0.82 0.84 -7.06
C HIS A 185 0.16 -0.54 -7.26
N ALA A 186 0.92 -1.48 -7.82
CA ALA A 186 0.44 -2.80 -8.24
C ALA A 186 1.13 -3.98 -7.52
N ALA A 187 1.80 -3.75 -6.40
CA ALA A 187 2.56 -4.79 -5.70
C ALA A 187 1.67 -5.99 -5.31
N ALA A 188 0.49 -5.72 -4.73
CA ALA A 188 -0.48 -6.76 -4.39
C ALA A 188 -1.11 -7.42 -5.64
N ASP A 189 -1.18 -6.71 -6.75
CA ASP A 189 -1.77 -7.20 -8.00
C ASP A 189 -0.82 -8.06 -8.82
N THR A 190 0.48 -7.94 -8.62
CA THR A 190 1.50 -8.70 -9.32
C THR A 190 1.91 -9.99 -8.61
N GLU A 191 1.63 -10.08 -7.30
CA GLU A 191 1.92 -11.28 -6.50
C GLU A 191 0.69 -12.19 -6.42
N HIS A 192 0.79 -13.35 -7.08
CA HIS A 192 -0.33 -14.27 -7.25
C HIS A 192 -0.92 -14.77 -5.93
N VAL A 193 -0.07 -15.21 -5.00
CA VAL A 193 -0.53 -15.78 -3.72
C VAL A 193 -1.29 -14.73 -2.90
N SER A 194 -0.79 -13.50 -2.83
CA SER A 194 -1.44 -12.41 -2.12
C SER A 194 -2.82 -12.07 -2.69
N ARG A 195 -2.96 -12.04 -4.03
CA ARG A 195 -4.26 -11.80 -4.70
C ARG A 195 -5.26 -12.89 -4.38
N VAL A 196 -4.80 -14.11 -4.44
CA VAL A 196 -5.62 -15.30 -4.18
C VAL A 196 -6.07 -15.33 -2.73
N GLU A 197 -5.18 -15.12 -1.75
CA GLU A 197 -5.53 -15.08 -0.33
C GLU A 197 -6.43 -13.88 0.00
N GLY A 198 -6.22 -12.73 -0.61
CA GLY A 198 -7.11 -11.58 -0.48
C GLY A 198 -8.53 -11.86 -0.96
N ALA A 199 -8.67 -12.46 -2.14
CA ALA A 199 -9.96 -12.85 -2.69
C ALA A 199 -10.67 -13.90 -1.81
N LYS A 200 -9.93 -14.89 -1.29
CA LYS A 200 -10.45 -15.90 -0.38
C LYS A 200 -10.96 -15.29 0.92
N GLN A 201 -10.16 -14.39 1.54
CA GLN A 201 -10.60 -13.69 2.75
C GLN A 201 -11.89 -12.89 2.52
N ALA A 202 -11.98 -12.17 1.40
CA ALA A 202 -13.18 -11.41 1.06
C ALA A 202 -14.41 -12.32 0.94
N VAL A 203 -14.29 -13.43 0.23
CA VAL A 203 -15.37 -14.41 0.05
C VAL A 203 -15.78 -15.04 1.39
N ASP A 204 -14.81 -15.47 2.20
CA ASP A 204 -15.06 -16.08 3.50
C ASP A 204 -15.80 -15.12 4.46
N GLN A 205 -15.45 -13.84 4.43
CA GLN A 205 -16.12 -12.82 5.25
C GLN A 205 -17.54 -12.57 4.78
N ILE A 206 -17.76 -12.39 3.48
CA ILE A 206 -19.09 -12.23 2.90
C ILE A 206 -19.94 -13.46 3.23
N PHE A 207 -19.39 -14.65 3.06
CA PHE A 207 -20.08 -15.89 3.40
C PHE A 207 -20.46 -15.96 4.88
N SER A 208 -19.55 -15.60 5.79
CA SER A 208 -19.80 -15.56 7.24
C SER A 208 -20.93 -14.61 7.61
N VAL A 209 -20.97 -13.44 6.99
CA VAL A 209 -22.04 -12.44 7.22
C VAL A 209 -23.38 -12.96 6.71
N ILE A 210 -23.42 -13.49 5.50
CA ILE A 210 -24.67 -13.94 4.86
C ILE A 210 -25.22 -15.20 5.53
N GLN A 211 -24.37 -16.22 5.68
CA GLN A 211 -24.79 -17.55 6.12
C GLN A 211 -24.98 -17.66 7.63
N PHE A 212 -24.05 -17.04 8.39
CA PHE A 212 -24.00 -17.19 9.84
C PHE A 212 -24.34 -15.92 10.60
N LYS A 213 -24.61 -14.79 9.90
CA LYS A 213 -24.80 -13.48 10.50
C LYS A 213 -23.66 -13.12 11.46
N THR A 214 -22.44 -13.57 11.16
CA THR A 214 -21.25 -13.34 11.98
C THR A 214 -20.36 -12.28 11.33
N VAL A 215 -20.03 -11.24 12.10
CA VAL A 215 -19.20 -10.11 11.67
C VAL A 215 -17.87 -10.16 12.42
N ILE A 216 -16.77 -10.17 11.70
CA ILE A 216 -15.42 -10.05 12.27
C ILE A 216 -14.89 -8.62 12.11
N ASN A 217 -14.03 -8.18 13.02
CA ASN A 217 -13.43 -6.83 13.00
C ASN A 217 -14.45 -5.69 12.95
N LEU A 218 -15.59 -5.84 13.61
CA LEU A 218 -16.63 -4.82 13.67
C LEU A 218 -16.08 -3.51 14.26
N LYS A 219 -16.43 -2.39 13.64
CA LYS A 219 -16.24 -1.04 14.16
C LYS A 219 -17.61 -0.44 14.50
N GLY A 220 -17.86 -0.24 15.79
CA GLY A 220 -19.12 0.29 16.29
C GLY A 220 -20.06 -0.82 16.80
N ASP A 221 -21.34 -0.51 16.88
CA ASP A 221 -22.35 -1.42 17.45
C ASP A 221 -22.77 -2.52 16.48
N LEU A 222 -22.95 -3.72 17.01
CA LEU A 222 -23.45 -4.85 16.25
C LEU A 222 -24.95 -4.69 15.95
N PRO A 223 -25.42 -4.85 14.72
CA PRO A 223 -26.84 -4.84 14.41
C PRO A 223 -27.59 -6.01 15.07
N GLY A 224 -28.88 -5.84 15.36
CA GLY A 224 -29.72 -6.94 15.85
C GLY A 224 -29.71 -8.11 14.86
N GLY A 225 -29.60 -9.33 15.39
CA GLY A 225 -29.57 -10.56 14.59
C GLY A 225 -28.19 -10.97 14.07
N TYR A 226 -27.14 -10.19 14.37
CA TYR A 226 -25.76 -10.56 14.04
C TYR A 226 -24.98 -10.97 15.29
N THR A 227 -23.95 -11.77 15.10
CA THR A 227 -23.04 -12.24 16.15
C THR A 227 -21.65 -11.63 15.93
N ASP A 228 -21.03 -11.17 17.01
CA ASP A 228 -19.64 -10.70 16.98
C ASP A 228 -18.67 -11.89 16.87
N GLY A 229 -17.98 -11.98 15.74
CA GLY A 229 -16.93 -12.95 15.47
C GLY A 229 -15.57 -12.57 16.03
N GLY A 230 -15.50 -11.44 16.77
CA GLY A 230 -14.29 -10.92 17.39
C GLY A 230 -13.34 -10.25 16.42
N ALA A 231 -12.24 -9.74 16.99
CA ALA A 231 -11.14 -9.17 16.22
C ALA A 231 -10.21 -10.29 15.76
N LYS A 232 -10.06 -10.45 14.45
CA LYS A 232 -9.03 -11.30 13.86
C LYS A 232 -7.93 -10.42 13.31
N THR A 233 -6.71 -10.69 13.71
CA THR A 233 -5.50 -10.07 13.15
C THR A 233 -5.12 -10.76 11.83
N VAL A 234 -6.04 -10.70 10.87
CA VAL A 234 -5.74 -11.15 9.50
C VAL A 234 -5.36 -9.90 8.71
N PRO A 235 -4.19 -9.86 8.09
CA PRO A 235 -3.81 -8.73 7.24
C PRO A 235 -4.89 -8.46 6.17
N GLY A 236 -5.21 -7.20 5.95
CA GLY A 236 -6.16 -6.80 4.90
C GLY A 236 -7.65 -6.90 5.25
N VAL A 237 -8.01 -7.40 6.44
CA VAL A 237 -9.42 -7.45 6.84
C VAL A 237 -9.94 -6.05 7.17
N GLY A 238 -10.83 -5.53 6.34
CA GLY A 238 -11.51 -4.26 6.54
C GLY A 238 -12.48 -4.27 7.74
N LYS A 239 -12.87 -3.07 8.18
CA LYS A 239 -13.85 -2.90 9.27
C LYS A 239 -15.24 -2.71 8.67
N VAL A 240 -16.20 -3.45 9.17
CA VAL A 240 -17.62 -3.42 8.73
C VAL A 240 -18.41 -2.50 9.66
N THR A 241 -19.26 -1.63 9.13
CA THR A 241 -20.15 -0.75 9.90
C THR A 241 -21.58 -1.31 9.97
N LYS A 242 -22.31 -0.94 11.03
CA LYS A 242 -23.70 -1.36 11.25
C LYS A 242 -24.61 -1.01 10.08
N GLN A 243 -24.51 0.22 9.57
CA GLN A 243 -25.36 0.72 8.48
C GLN A 243 -25.23 -0.16 7.23
N ARG A 244 -24.03 -0.55 6.86
CA ARG A 244 -23.77 -1.35 5.68
C ARG A 244 -24.22 -2.80 5.78
N LEU A 245 -24.15 -3.37 6.97
CA LEU A 245 -24.72 -4.69 7.20
C LEU A 245 -26.22 -4.70 7.04
N SER A 246 -26.94 -3.65 7.46
CA SER A 246 -28.38 -3.55 7.30
C SER A 246 -28.79 -3.34 5.83
N GLU A 247 -28.03 -2.55 5.07
CA GLU A 247 -28.28 -2.29 3.65
C GLU A 247 -28.03 -3.53 2.77
N SER A 248 -27.03 -4.35 3.09
CA SER A 248 -26.66 -5.53 2.31
C SER A 248 -27.44 -6.80 2.69
N ALA A 249 -28.01 -6.87 3.88
CA ALA A 249 -28.64 -8.08 4.39
C ALA A 249 -30.02 -8.38 3.75
N ASP A 250 -30.70 -7.37 3.23
CA ASP A 250 -32.06 -7.48 2.69
C ASP A 250 -32.12 -7.57 1.15
N ASP A 251 -30.97 -7.53 0.48
CA ASP A 251 -30.92 -7.60 -0.99
C ASP A 251 -30.80 -9.03 -1.50
N ALA A 252 -31.93 -9.64 -1.86
CA ALA A 252 -31.97 -11.00 -2.39
C ALA A 252 -31.21 -11.17 -3.71
N GLN A 253 -31.15 -10.12 -4.55
CA GLN A 253 -30.38 -10.16 -5.81
C GLN A 253 -28.88 -10.14 -5.53
N PHE A 254 -28.47 -9.32 -4.57
CA PHE A 254 -27.09 -9.26 -4.11
C PHE A 254 -26.64 -10.63 -3.55
N LEU A 255 -27.46 -11.26 -2.70
CA LEU A 255 -27.19 -12.58 -2.15
C LEU A 255 -27.06 -13.66 -3.25
N ALA A 256 -27.94 -13.63 -4.25
CA ALA A 256 -27.88 -14.53 -5.38
C ALA A 256 -26.60 -14.35 -6.22
N LYS A 257 -26.21 -13.09 -6.49
CA LYS A 257 -24.98 -12.76 -7.20
C LYS A 257 -23.74 -13.22 -6.41
N MET A 258 -23.72 -12.97 -5.10
CA MET A 258 -22.62 -13.40 -4.24
C MET A 258 -22.46 -14.91 -4.19
N ARG A 259 -23.58 -15.68 -4.08
CA ARG A 259 -23.54 -17.14 -4.11
C ARG A 259 -22.91 -17.65 -5.41
N LYS A 260 -23.36 -17.12 -6.56
CA LYS A 260 -22.81 -17.47 -7.87
C LYS A 260 -21.33 -17.12 -7.99
N THR A 261 -20.93 -15.93 -7.53
CA THR A 261 -19.52 -15.51 -7.53
C THR A 261 -18.66 -16.42 -6.64
N THR A 262 -19.16 -16.82 -5.47
CA THR A 262 -18.48 -17.76 -4.57
C THR A 262 -18.27 -19.12 -5.21
N GLU A 263 -19.28 -19.65 -5.89
CA GLU A 263 -19.18 -20.94 -6.61
C GLU A 263 -18.15 -20.87 -7.74
N GLU A 264 -18.14 -19.78 -8.52
CA GLU A 264 -17.17 -19.55 -9.59
C GLU A 264 -15.73 -19.41 -9.04
N ILE A 265 -15.52 -18.67 -7.96
CA ILE A 265 -14.21 -18.50 -7.32
C ILE A 265 -13.71 -19.81 -6.74
N THR A 266 -14.57 -20.59 -6.10
CA THR A 266 -14.22 -21.91 -5.57
C THR A 266 -13.78 -22.86 -6.69
N ALA A 267 -14.46 -22.83 -7.84
CA ALA A 267 -14.08 -23.61 -9.01
C ALA A 267 -12.73 -23.18 -9.60
N ILE A 268 -12.47 -21.86 -9.68
CA ILE A 268 -11.18 -21.33 -10.12
C ILE A 268 -10.06 -21.77 -9.18
N TRP A 269 -10.29 -21.71 -7.87
CA TRP A 269 -9.37 -22.17 -6.84
C TRP A 269 -9.00 -23.65 -7.00
N GLY A 270 -10.00 -24.51 -7.10
CA GLY A 270 -9.79 -25.92 -7.30
C GLY A 270 -8.98 -26.21 -8.57
N ALA A 271 -9.22 -25.45 -9.64
CA ALA A 271 -8.46 -25.55 -10.88
C ALA A 271 -7.00 -25.10 -10.71
N LEU A 272 -6.75 -24.01 -9.98
CA LEU A 272 -5.39 -23.50 -9.71
C LEU A 272 -4.59 -24.44 -8.81
N ASP A 273 -5.20 -24.96 -7.74
CA ASP A 273 -4.55 -25.88 -6.79
C ASP A 273 -4.23 -27.22 -7.43
N SER A 274 -5.07 -27.69 -8.34
CA SER A 274 -4.89 -28.97 -9.05
C SER A 274 -3.95 -28.87 -10.26
N THR A 275 -3.47 -27.66 -10.62
CA THR A 275 -2.63 -27.46 -11.80
C THR A 275 -1.16 -27.24 -11.42
N PRO A 276 -0.29 -28.26 -11.49
CA PRO A 276 1.12 -28.13 -11.16
C PRO A 276 1.94 -27.41 -12.23
N ASN A 277 1.44 -27.34 -13.46
CA ASN A 277 2.16 -26.72 -14.60
C ASN A 277 2.12 -25.18 -14.51
N PRO A 278 3.30 -24.51 -14.44
CA PRO A 278 3.38 -23.06 -14.29
C PRO A 278 2.75 -22.27 -15.48
N GLU A 279 2.89 -22.74 -16.71
CA GLU A 279 2.35 -22.09 -17.90
C GLU A 279 0.82 -22.15 -17.89
N ARG A 280 0.26 -23.31 -17.55
CA ARG A 280 -1.17 -23.49 -17.42
C ARG A 280 -1.76 -22.68 -16.28
N ARG A 281 -1.03 -22.55 -15.16
CA ARG A 281 -1.40 -21.65 -14.06
C ARG A 281 -1.46 -20.19 -14.52
N ALA A 282 -0.45 -19.73 -15.26
CA ALA A 282 -0.41 -18.37 -15.80
C ALA A 282 -1.61 -18.09 -16.72
N GLU A 283 -1.95 -19.02 -17.60
CA GLU A 283 -3.14 -18.93 -18.46
C GLU A 283 -4.45 -18.85 -17.67
N LEU A 284 -4.59 -19.63 -16.60
CA LEU A 284 -5.76 -19.58 -15.74
C LEU A 284 -5.84 -18.24 -14.96
N ILE A 285 -4.71 -17.71 -14.53
CA ILE A 285 -4.64 -16.41 -13.87
C ILE A 285 -5.03 -15.29 -14.84
N GLU A 286 -4.50 -15.27 -16.03
CA GLU A 286 -4.85 -14.31 -17.08
C GLU A 286 -6.36 -14.35 -17.38
N ARG A 287 -6.91 -15.55 -17.52
CA ARG A 287 -8.33 -15.74 -17.84
C ARG A 287 -9.30 -15.37 -16.70
N TYR A 288 -8.91 -15.57 -15.46
CA TYR A 288 -9.81 -15.46 -14.29
C TYR A 288 -9.39 -14.41 -13.26
N GLY A 289 -8.22 -13.77 -13.43
CA GLY A 289 -7.70 -12.79 -12.47
C GLY A 289 -8.66 -11.62 -12.24
N SER A 290 -9.33 -11.13 -13.29
CA SER A 290 -10.35 -10.08 -13.19
C SER A 290 -11.54 -10.47 -12.31
N LYS A 291 -11.94 -11.74 -12.30
CA LYS A 291 -13.03 -12.22 -11.43
C LYS A 291 -12.63 -12.25 -9.96
N LEU A 292 -11.38 -12.56 -9.66
CA LEU A 292 -10.83 -12.50 -8.30
C LEU A 292 -10.73 -11.05 -7.78
N ILE A 293 -10.34 -10.12 -8.66
CA ILE A 293 -10.33 -8.68 -8.35
C ILE A 293 -11.75 -8.18 -8.10
N LEU A 294 -12.71 -8.58 -8.93
CA LEU A 294 -14.10 -8.19 -8.78
C LEU A 294 -14.68 -8.63 -7.42
N ALA A 295 -14.34 -9.83 -6.94
CA ALA A 295 -14.78 -10.30 -5.62
C ALA A 295 -14.20 -9.44 -4.49
N SER A 296 -12.92 -9.10 -4.54
CA SER A 296 -12.28 -8.19 -3.57
C SER A 296 -12.92 -6.81 -3.58
N ASN A 297 -13.17 -6.23 -4.76
CA ASN A 297 -13.81 -4.93 -4.90
C ASN A 297 -15.27 -4.94 -4.44
N THR A 298 -15.99 -6.03 -4.67
CA THR A 298 -17.37 -6.20 -4.16
C THR A 298 -17.39 -6.16 -2.63
N TYR A 299 -16.42 -6.80 -1.98
CA TYR A 299 -16.30 -6.74 -0.52
C TYR A 299 -15.91 -5.35 -0.03
N ALA A 300 -14.94 -4.71 -0.67
CA ALA A 300 -14.56 -3.34 -0.36
C ALA A 300 -15.74 -2.37 -0.49
N SER A 301 -16.54 -2.48 -1.54
CA SER A 301 -17.76 -1.68 -1.73
C SER A 301 -18.80 -1.88 -0.64
N LEU A 302 -18.92 -3.10 -0.12
CA LEU A 302 -19.78 -3.39 1.04
C LEU A 302 -19.29 -2.68 2.31
N ILE A 303 -17.96 -2.57 2.46
CA ILE A 303 -17.35 -1.90 3.61
C ILE A 303 -17.47 -0.38 3.48
N ASP A 304 -17.25 0.20 2.29
CA ASP A 304 -17.14 1.64 2.07
C ASP A 304 -18.43 2.34 1.65
N GLY A 305 -19.51 1.63 1.25
CA GLY A 305 -20.84 2.15 0.89
C GLY A 305 -20.91 2.85 -0.45
N GLU A 306 -19.85 2.89 -1.17
CA GLU A 306 -19.86 3.27 -2.56
C GLU A 306 -20.26 2.02 -3.35
N GLY A 307 -21.39 2.05 -4.02
CA GLY A 307 -21.78 0.97 -4.91
C GLY A 307 -20.64 0.68 -5.89
N LEU A 308 -20.61 -0.51 -6.49
CA LEU A 308 -19.61 -1.02 -7.45
C LEU A 308 -19.20 0.03 -8.52
N LYS A 309 -18.57 1.11 -8.11
CA LYS A 309 -17.97 2.14 -8.94
C LYS A 309 -16.46 2.12 -8.72
N GLY A 310 -15.85 1.06 -9.19
CA GLY A 310 -14.40 1.00 -9.33
C GLY A 310 -14.04 1.01 -10.82
N PRO A 311 -12.83 1.37 -11.20
CA PRO A 311 -12.35 1.38 -12.59
C PRO A 311 -12.30 -0.01 -13.24
N TYR A 312 -12.77 -1.04 -12.57
CA TYR A 312 -12.78 -2.43 -13.03
C TYR A 312 -14.20 -3.01 -13.18
N VAL A 313 -15.22 -2.16 -13.21
CA VAL A 313 -16.62 -2.56 -13.42
C VAL A 313 -17.09 -1.94 -14.74
N ASP A 314 -16.66 -2.53 -15.84
CA ASP A 314 -17.33 -2.48 -17.14
C ASP A 314 -17.63 -3.90 -17.60
#